data_ce6f908f2cf94ee43b723244a94e7cfa
#
_entry.id   ce6f908f2cf94ee43b723244a94e7cfa
#
_cell.length_a   1.000
_cell.length_b   1.000
_cell.length_c   1.000
_cell.angle_alpha   90.00
_cell.angle_beta   90.00
_cell.angle_gamma   90.00
#
_symmetry.space_group_name_H-M   'P 1'
#
loop_
_entity.id
_entity.type
_entity.pdbx_description
1 polymer ?
#
loop_
_entity_poly.entity_id
_entity_poly.type
_entity_poly.pdbx_seq_one_letter_code
_entity_poly.pdbx_strand_id
1 'polypeptide(L)'
;PWLAESYEVNDEHTEWTIKLKDGIKFSDGCDLTPTKVKEYFDHMKEVGPSGSAKPEKYLEFEAEVTVDDDANTINIKTSKPYANLVGQLCHPTMGITDVEHIENYDNGIIGTGPYKIEEFNGVGVGYTLAANEYYREDVPYDKVNLLFMGDNSAKTMALQSGQVDLVENITNVADIQDFQDNDDYTVDIASGVRCGFAWMNFDGVLGNKTLRQAILMAIDNDTICNSRTIGGLYT
;
A
#
# COMPACT_ATOMS: atom_id res chain seq x y z
N PRO A 1 -2.90 -10.07 -10.26
CA PRO A 1 -1.47 -9.86 -10.01
C PRO A 1 -0.91 -8.77 -10.91
N TRP A 2 -0.01 -7.93 -10.39
CA TRP A 2 0.55 -6.80 -11.14
C TRP A 2 1.77 -7.22 -11.94
N LEU A 3 2.77 -7.81 -11.27
CA LEU A 3 4.02 -8.29 -11.87
C LEU A 3 3.95 -9.79 -12.22
N ALA A 4 3.22 -10.57 -11.44
CA ALA A 4 3.06 -12.00 -11.70
C ALA A 4 2.07 -12.25 -12.83
N GLU A 5 2.39 -13.20 -13.71
CA GLU A 5 1.47 -13.78 -14.69
C GLU A 5 0.54 -14.79 -14.00
N SER A 6 1.13 -15.69 -13.21
CA SER A 6 0.43 -16.75 -12.50
C SER A 6 1.16 -17.15 -11.23
N TYR A 7 0.51 -17.94 -10.39
CA TYR A 7 1.14 -18.65 -9.30
C TYR A 7 0.50 -20.00 -9.08
N GLU A 8 1.28 -20.93 -8.55
CA GLU A 8 0.86 -22.26 -8.14
C GLU A 8 1.28 -22.48 -6.69
N VAL A 9 0.54 -23.32 -5.98
CA VAL A 9 0.81 -23.68 -4.58
C VAL A 9 0.51 -25.15 -4.37
N ASN A 10 1.32 -25.84 -3.55
CA ASN A 10 1.05 -27.21 -3.16
C ASN A 10 -0.11 -27.29 -2.15
N ASP A 11 -0.66 -28.48 -1.95
CA ASP A 11 -1.83 -28.72 -1.08
C ASP A 11 -1.54 -28.34 0.38
N GLU A 12 -0.29 -28.43 0.83
CA GLU A 12 0.14 -28.09 2.17
C GLU A 12 0.34 -26.58 2.38
N HIS A 13 0.24 -25.75 1.34
CA HIS A 13 0.51 -24.32 1.36
C HIS A 13 1.91 -23.97 1.89
N THR A 14 2.91 -24.75 1.50
CA THR A 14 4.31 -24.61 1.90
C THR A 14 5.25 -24.32 0.75
N GLU A 15 4.85 -24.61 -0.49
CA GLU A 15 5.67 -24.40 -1.68
C GLU A 15 4.86 -23.62 -2.72
N TRP A 16 5.43 -22.51 -3.15
CA TRP A 16 4.82 -21.56 -4.09
C TRP A 16 5.73 -21.36 -5.27
N THR A 17 5.18 -21.44 -6.47
CA THR A 17 5.86 -21.07 -7.72
C THR A 17 5.14 -19.88 -8.32
N ILE A 18 5.83 -18.77 -8.46
CA ILE A 18 5.30 -17.51 -9.01
C ILE A 18 5.99 -17.27 -10.34
N LYS A 19 5.23 -17.19 -11.42
CA LYS A 19 5.75 -16.83 -12.74
C LYS A 19 5.57 -15.35 -12.96
N LEU A 20 6.62 -14.65 -13.35
CA LEU A 20 6.56 -13.24 -13.71
C LEU A 20 6.03 -13.07 -15.14
N LYS A 21 5.44 -11.90 -15.40
CA LYS A 21 5.12 -11.48 -16.77
C LYS A 21 6.41 -11.15 -17.52
N ASP A 22 6.45 -11.50 -18.80
CA ASP A 22 7.58 -11.17 -19.64
C ASP A 22 7.67 -9.68 -19.97
N GLY A 23 8.89 -9.19 -20.15
CA GLY A 23 9.17 -7.86 -20.67
C GLY A 23 8.89 -6.72 -19.70
N ILE A 24 8.74 -6.99 -18.41
CA ILE A 24 8.63 -5.92 -17.41
C ILE A 24 10.00 -5.26 -17.22
N LYS A 25 9.99 -3.93 -17.22
CA LYS A 25 11.19 -3.13 -16.99
C LYS A 25 11.03 -2.20 -15.80
N PHE A 26 12.16 -1.92 -15.17
CA PHE A 26 12.27 -0.81 -14.23
C PHE A 26 12.26 0.54 -14.95
N SER A 27 12.07 1.62 -14.19
CA SER A 27 11.99 2.99 -14.71
C SER A 27 13.33 3.55 -15.26
N ASP A 28 14.41 2.82 -15.12
CA ASP A 28 15.72 3.08 -15.75
C ASP A 28 15.96 2.27 -17.04
N GLY A 29 15.01 1.38 -17.40
CA GLY A 29 15.05 0.54 -18.57
C GLY A 29 15.66 -0.85 -18.35
N CYS A 30 16.19 -1.15 -17.16
CA CYS A 30 16.65 -2.50 -16.81
C CYS A 30 15.50 -3.50 -16.75
N ASP A 31 15.75 -4.75 -17.14
CA ASP A 31 14.73 -5.79 -17.08
C ASP A 31 14.48 -6.24 -15.64
N LEU A 32 13.20 -6.44 -15.28
CA LEU A 32 12.83 -7.12 -14.05
C LEU A 32 13.00 -8.62 -14.24
N THR A 33 13.92 -9.22 -13.49
CA THR A 33 14.16 -10.67 -13.50
C THR A 33 13.80 -11.29 -12.14
N PRO A 34 13.56 -12.62 -12.07
CA PRO A 34 13.43 -13.33 -10.80
C PRO A 34 14.61 -13.09 -9.85
N THR A 35 15.83 -13.01 -10.36
CA THR A 35 17.02 -12.68 -9.57
C THR A 35 16.89 -11.31 -8.91
N LYS A 36 16.48 -10.26 -9.62
CA LYS A 36 16.27 -8.92 -9.03
C LYS A 36 15.15 -8.89 -7.97
N VAL A 37 14.10 -9.67 -8.14
CA VAL A 37 13.06 -9.82 -7.10
C VAL A 37 13.63 -10.47 -5.84
N LYS A 38 14.46 -11.51 -5.99
CA LYS A 38 15.13 -12.17 -4.86
C LYS A 38 16.08 -11.22 -4.15
N GLU A 39 16.88 -10.44 -4.88
CA GLU A 39 17.78 -9.42 -4.33
C GLU A 39 17.01 -8.41 -3.49
N TYR A 40 15.84 -7.95 -3.97
CA TYR A 40 14.96 -7.08 -3.19
C TYR A 40 14.48 -7.76 -1.89
N PHE A 41 14.04 -9.01 -1.93
CA PHE A 41 13.61 -9.75 -0.73
C PHE A 41 14.75 -9.94 0.26
N ASP A 42 15.95 -10.23 -0.21
CA ASP A 42 17.13 -10.39 0.64
C ASP A 42 17.53 -9.03 1.27
N HIS A 43 17.52 -7.96 0.51
CA HIS A 43 17.73 -6.59 1.02
C HIS A 43 16.71 -6.22 2.10
N MET A 44 15.42 -6.51 1.88
CA MET A 44 14.37 -6.23 2.86
C MET A 44 14.56 -7.01 4.17
N LYS A 45 15.12 -8.21 4.12
CA LYS A 45 15.50 -8.98 5.34
C LYS A 45 16.65 -8.31 6.09
N GLU A 46 17.61 -7.74 5.39
CA GLU A 46 18.77 -7.08 6.00
C GLU A 46 18.39 -5.74 6.66
N VAL A 47 17.59 -4.90 5.99
CA VAL A 47 17.22 -3.57 6.49
C VAL A 47 16.01 -3.58 7.43
N GLY A 48 15.20 -4.62 7.40
CA GLY A 48 13.96 -4.75 8.14
C GLY A 48 14.06 -4.46 9.64
N PRO A 49 15.06 -5.00 10.35
CA PRO A 49 15.19 -4.78 11.81
C PRO A 49 15.45 -3.33 12.20
N SER A 50 15.98 -2.51 11.31
CA SER A 50 16.34 -1.11 11.58
C SER A 50 15.32 -0.10 11.10
N GLY A 51 14.34 -0.50 10.27
CA GLY A 51 13.34 0.37 9.68
C GLY A 51 12.01 0.39 10.43
N SER A 52 11.23 1.45 10.23
CA SER A 52 9.85 1.56 10.76
C SER A 52 8.85 0.63 10.05
N ALA A 53 9.15 0.19 8.86
CA ALA A 53 8.27 -0.61 8.02
C ALA A 53 8.24 -2.10 8.39
N LYS A 54 9.22 -2.61 9.16
CA LYS A 54 9.32 -4.01 9.59
C LYS A 54 8.94 -5.02 8.50
N PRO A 55 9.62 -5.02 7.36
CA PRO A 55 9.31 -5.93 6.26
C PRO A 55 9.44 -7.41 6.65
N GLU A 56 10.24 -7.72 7.67
CA GLU A 56 10.28 -9.06 8.25
C GLU A 56 8.91 -9.57 8.69
N LYS A 57 7.95 -8.70 9.01
CA LYS A 57 6.59 -9.13 9.33
C LYS A 57 5.81 -9.63 8.12
N TYR A 58 6.18 -9.20 6.93
CA TYR A 58 5.55 -9.60 5.67
C TYR A 58 6.27 -10.76 5.00
N LEU A 59 7.52 -11.01 5.45
CA LEU A 59 8.33 -12.17 5.12
C LEU A 59 8.62 -13.00 6.39
N GLU A 60 7.70 -13.02 7.35
CA GLU A 60 7.85 -13.65 8.69
C GLU A 60 7.95 -15.17 8.66
N PHE A 61 7.99 -15.71 7.48
CA PHE A 61 8.23 -17.11 7.32
C PHE A 61 9.71 -17.28 6.99
N GLU A 62 10.35 -18.12 7.75
CA GLU A 62 11.60 -18.73 7.31
C GLU A 62 11.33 -19.33 5.93
N ALA A 63 11.57 -18.56 4.91
CA ALA A 63 11.35 -18.97 3.55
C ALA A 63 12.69 -19.09 2.85
N GLU A 64 12.87 -20.21 2.18
CA GLU A 64 13.87 -20.36 1.15
C GLU A 64 13.28 -19.80 -0.15
N VAL A 65 13.97 -18.82 -0.74
CA VAL A 65 13.59 -18.24 -2.04
C VAL A 65 14.64 -18.64 -3.06
N THR A 66 14.21 -19.38 -4.06
CA THR A 66 15.05 -19.76 -5.21
C THR A 66 14.42 -19.19 -6.49
N VAL A 67 15.26 -18.98 -7.50
CA VAL A 67 14.84 -18.35 -8.77
C VAL A 67 15.35 -19.14 -9.96
N ASP A 68 14.61 -19.02 -11.05
CA ASP A 68 15.00 -19.52 -12.36
C ASP A 68 14.69 -18.42 -13.40
N ASP A 69 15.73 -17.71 -13.83
CA ASP A 69 15.61 -16.61 -14.79
C ASP A 69 15.22 -17.10 -16.19
N ASP A 70 15.62 -18.30 -16.59
CA ASP A 70 15.27 -18.89 -17.89
C ASP A 70 13.77 -19.25 -17.95
N ALA A 71 13.22 -19.76 -16.84
CA ALA A 71 11.80 -20.06 -16.70
C ALA A 71 10.96 -18.85 -16.27
N ASN A 72 11.60 -17.73 -15.92
CA ASN A 72 11.00 -16.52 -15.38
C ASN A 72 10.15 -16.79 -14.12
N THR A 73 10.68 -17.63 -13.19
CA THR A 73 9.96 -18.08 -11.99
C THR A 73 10.71 -17.84 -10.70
N ILE A 74 9.91 -17.62 -9.64
CA ILE A 74 10.35 -17.49 -8.26
C ILE A 74 9.68 -18.61 -7.46
N ASN A 75 10.48 -19.41 -6.76
CA ASN A 75 9.99 -20.45 -5.89
C ASN A 75 10.21 -20.05 -4.43
N ILE A 76 9.14 -20.09 -3.65
CA ILE A 76 9.14 -19.74 -2.23
C ILE A 76 8.72 -20.97 -1.44
N LYS A 77 9.61 -21.44 -0.56
CA LYS A 77 9.34 -22.56 0.34
C LYS A 77 9.32 -22.09 1.79
N THR A 78 8.19 -22.28 2.44
CA THR A 78 7.98 -21.87 3.85
C THR A 78 8.15 -23.06 4.79
N SER A 79 8.64 -22.79 6.02
CA SER A 79 8.81 -23.82 7.05
C SER A 79 7.49 -24.31 7.64
N LYS A 80 6.40 -23.57 7.41
CA LYS A 80 5.03 -23.86 7.91
C LYS A 80 4.01 -23.47 6.84
N PRO A 81 2.82 -24.08 6.85
CA PRO A 81 1.72 -23.67 5.96
C PRO A 81 1.42 -22.17 6.07
N TYR A 82 1.38 -21.48 4.94
CA TYR A 82 1.15 -20.05 4.88
C TYR A 82 0.20 -19.64 3.75
N ALA A 83 -1.09 -19.95 3.92
CA ALA A 83 -2.10 -19.79 2.87
C ALA A 83 -2.26 -18.34 2.33
N ASN A 84 -1.86 -17.31 3.10
CA ASN A 84 -2.00 -15.90 2.71
C ASN A 84 -0.72 -15.28 2.11
N LEU A 85 0.23 -16.09 1.64
CA LEU A 85 1.49 -15.56 1.09
C LEU A 85 1.27 -14.51 0.00
N VAL A 86 0.45 -14.82 -1.01
CA VAL A 86 0.18 -13.92 -2.12
C VAL A 86 -0.46 -12.60 -1.66
N GLY A 87 -1.35 -12.66 -0.65
CA GLY A 87 -1.93 -11.47 -0.03
C GLY A 87 -0.87 -10.59 0.65
N GLN A 88 0.10 -11.19 1.31
CA GLN A 88 1.22 -10.47 1.94
C GLN A 88 2.14 -9.82 0.90
N LEU A 89 2.41 -10.50 -0.21
CA LEU A 89 3.20 -9.95 -1.31
C LEU A 89 2.52 -8.76 -2.01
N CYS A 90 1.22 -8.56 -1.81
CA CYS A 90 0.49 -7.38 -2.31
C CYS A 90 0.61 -6.15 -1.38
N HIS A 91 1.27 -6.27 -0.23
CA HIS A 91 1.44 -5.13 0.67
C HIS A 91 2.36 -4.07 0.04
N PRO A 92 2.09 -2.75 0.21
CA PRO A 92 2.91 -1.70 -0.39
C PRO A 92 4.41 -1.78 -0.08
N THR A 93 4.79 -2.28 1.11
CA THR A 93 6.20 -2.49 1.47
C THR A 93 6.89 -3.60 0.68
N MET A 94 6.12 -4.38 -0.09
CA MET A 94 6.65 -5.43 -0.97
C MET A 94 6.74 -4.96 -2.43
N GLY A 95 6.59 -3.66 -2.68
CA GLY A 95 6.80 -3.05 -3.99
C GLY A 95 8.26 -3.19 -4.42
N ILE A 96 8.50 -3.97 -5.48
CA ILE A 96 9.86 -4.29 -5.94
C ILE A 96 10.55 -3.04 -6.46
N THR A 97 11.75 -2.78 -5.95
CA THR A 97 12.65 -1.72 -6.42
C THR A 97 13.99 -2.31 -6.84
N ASP A 98 14.71 -1.63 -7.73
CA ASP A 98 16.06 -2.04 -8.10
C ASP A 98 17.04 -1.76 -6.96
N VAL A 99 17.61 -2.82 -6.38
CA VAL A 99 18.49 -2.75 -5.20
C VAL A 99 19.89 -2.27 -5.56
N GLU A 100 20.34 -2.51 -6.79
CA GLU A 100 21.66 -2.08 -7.25
C GLU A 100 21.81 -0.55 -7.26
N HIS A 101 20.67 0.16 -7.36
CA HIS A 101 20.62 1.63 -7.42
C HIS A 101 20.05 2.29 -6.17
N ILE A 102 19.88 1.53 -5.09
CA ILE A 102 19.25 2.00 -3.85
C ILE A 102 20.02 3.14 -3.16
N GLU A 103 21.32 3.26 -3.41
CA GLU A 103 22.18 4.35 -2.89
C GLU A 103 21.81 5.72 -3.48
N ASN A 104 21.03 5.74 -4.54
CA ASN A 104 20.58 6.96 -5.22
C ASN A 104 19.16 7.38 -4.85
N TYR A 105 18.69 7.09 -3.65
CA TYR A 105 17.35 7.50 -3.19
C TYR A 105 17.05 9.00 -3.37
N ASP A 106 18.06 9.85 -3.36
CA ASP A 106 17.92 11.29 -3.64
C ASP A 106 17.42 11.57 -5.07
N ASN A 107 17.64 10.64 -5.99
CA ASN A 107 17.19 10.71 -7.39
C ASN A 107 15.87 9.94 -7.64
N GLY A 108 15.25 9.44 -6.56
CA GLY A 108 14.01 8.68 -6.64
C GLY A 108 14.23 7.15 -6.66
N ILE A 109 13.17 6.45 -6.30
CA ILE A 109 13.14 4.98 -6.27
C ILE A 109 12.95 4.47 -7.70
N ILE A 110 13.79 3.54 -8.13
CA ILE A 110 13.66 2.85 -9.41
C ILE A 110 12.70 1.68 -9.23
N GLY A 111 11.49 1.83 -9.74
CA GLY A 111 10.43 0.84 -9.65
C GLY A 111 9.86 0.49 -11.01
N THR A 112 8.83 -0.35 -11.02
CA THR A 112 8.18 -0.87 -12.24
C THR A 112 6.80 -0.22 -12.50
N GLY A 113 6.50 0.89 -11.83
CA GLY A 113 5.22 1.59 -11.90
C GLY A 113 5.04 2.46 -13.14
N PRO A 114 3.81 2.98 -13.37
CA PRO A 114 3.52 3.84 -14.52
C PRO A 114 4.20 5.21 -14.46
N TYR A 115 4.61 5.63 -13.28
CA TYR A 115 5.29 6.91 -13.07
C TYR A 115 6.60 6.70 -12.31
N LYS A 116 7.56 7.59 -12.56
CA LYS A 116 8.83 7.68 -11.84
C LYS A 116 8.97 9.06 -11.19
N ILE A 117 9.71 9.14 -10.10
CA ILE A 117 10.00 10.41 -9.43
C ILE A 117 10.94 11.23 -10.33
N GLU A 118 10.49 12.40 -10.76
CA GLU A 118 11.29 13.38 -11.50
C GLU A 118 11.96 14.36 -10.52
N GLU A 119 11.21 14.78 -9.49
CA GLU A 119 11.70 15.74 -8.50
C GLU A 119 11.09 15.48 -7.11
N PHE A 120 11.93 15.55 -6.09
CA PHE A 120 11.50 15.60 -4.71
C PHE A 120 11.42 17.05 -4.26
N ASN A 121 10.22 17.56 -4.02
CA ASN A 121 9.96 18.97 -3.73
C ASN A 121 10.23 19.34 -2.26
N GLY A 122 10.62 18.38 -1.44
CA GLY A 122 10.96 18.57 -0.03
C GLY A 122 10.03 17.82 0.93
N VAL A 123 10.52 17.62 2.15
CA VAL A 123 9.77 16.94 3.22
C VAL A 123 8.49 17.72 3.53
N GLY A 124 7.33 17.05 3.45
CA GLY A 124 6.03 17.66 3.70
C GLY A 124 5.51 18.56 2.57
N VAL A 125 6.21 18.66 1.45
CA VAL A 125 5.78 19.40 0.26
C VAL A 125 5.18 18.45 -0.78
N GLY A 126 5.94 17.50 -1.30
CA GLY A 126 5.45 16.52 -2.26
C GLY A 126 6.50 16.03 -3.25
N TYR A 127 6.01 15.50 -4.37
CA TYR A 127 6.81 14.99 -5.47
C TYR A 127 6.24 15.44 -6.81
N THR A 128 7.13 15.63 -7.77
CA THR A 128 6.77 15.69 -9.19
C THR A 128 7.12 14.34 -9.82
N LEU A 129 6.14 13.71 -10.42
CA LEU A 129 6.28 12.44 -11.12
C LEU A 129 6.21 12.67 -12.62
N ALA A 130 7.06 11.97 -13.37
CA ALA A 130 7.00 11.88 -14.83
C ALA A 130 6.51 10.50 -15.26
N ALA A 131 5.89 10.42 -16.44
CA ALA A 131 5.54 9.15 -17.04
C ALA A 131 6.78 8.26 -17.19
N ASN A 132 6.63 6.96 -16.89
CA ASN A 132 7.68 5.98 -17.08
C ASN A 132 7.61 5.44 -18.50
N GLU A 133 8.58 5.80 -19.34
CA GLU A 133 8.65 5.40 -20.75
C GLU A 133 8.84 3.88 -20.97
N TYR A 134 9.22 3.17 -19.92
CA TYR A 134 9.40 1.71 -19.94
C TYR A 134 8.19 0.96 -19.36
N TYR A 135 7.14 1.71 -18.97
CA TYR A 135 5.93 1.07 -18.49
C TYR A 135 5.21 0.33 -19.63
N ARG A 136 4.63 -0.82 -19.32
CA ARG A 136 4.04 -1.76 -20.31
C ARG A 136 2.75 -1.28 -20.97
N GLU A 137 2.14 -0.21 -20.46
CA GLU A 137 0.87 0.33 -20.92
C GLU A 137 0.99 1.86 -21.08
N ASP A 138 0.15 2.45 -21.91
CA ASP A 138 0.09 3.91 -22.02
C ASP A 138 -0.40 4.52 -20.70
N VAL A 139 0.22 5.61 -20.30
CA VAL A 139 -0.17 6.37 -19.10
C VAL A 139 -0.94 7.64 -19.50
N PRO A 140 -1.98 8.03 -18.74
CA PRO A 140 -2.87 9.12 -19.16
C PRO A 140 -2.25 10.52 -19.06
N TYR A 141 -1.22 10.70 -18.25
CA TYR A 141 -0.60 12.00 -18.00
C TYR A 141 0.92 11.93 -18.10
N ASP A 142 1.52 12.93 -18.72
CA ASP A 142 2.98 13.04 -18.82
C ASP A 142 3.62 13.36 -17.45
N LYS A 143 2.90 14.14 -16.63
CA LYS A 143 3.33 14.55 -15.28
C LYS A 143 2.19 14.50 -14.28
N VAL A 144 2.54 14.15 -13.05
CA VAL A 144 1.64 14.19 -11.89
C VAL A 144 2.36 14.88 -10.73
N ASN A 145 1.74 15.92 -10.17
CA ASN A 145 2.24 16.60 -8.98
C ASN A 145 1.51 16.06 -7.74
N LEU A 146 2.23 15.41 -6.85
CA LEU A 146 1.73 14.96 -5.55
C LEU A 146 2.04 16.02 -4.51
N LEU A 147 0.99 16.59 -3.90
CA LEU A 147 1.10 17.58 -2.84
C LEU A 147 0.68 16.97 -1.50
N PHE A 148 1.50 17.12 -0.48
CA PHE A 148 1.17 16.66 0.87
C PHE A 148 0.37 17.72 1.61
N MET A 149 -0.86 17.38 1.97
CA MET A 149 -1.74 18.23 2.77
C MET A 149 -2.26 17.42 3.97
N GLY A 150 -1.87 17.83 5.18
CA GLY A 150 -2.26 17.12 6.41
C GLY A 150 -3.67 17.45 6.91
N ASP A 151 -4.23 18.57 6.48
CA ASP A 151 -5.53 19.08 6.95
C ASP A 151 -6.62 18.87 5.90
N ASN A 152 -7.78 18.33 6.32
CA ASN A 152 -8.88 18.05 5.41
C ASN A 152 -9.51 19.31 4.82
N SER A 153 -9.62 20.39 5.61
CA SER A 153 -10.18 21.65 5.11
C SER A 153 -9.27 22.28 4.06
N ALA A 154 -7.94 22.16 4.22
CA ALA A 154 -6.99 22.60 3.20
C ALA A 154 -7.14 21.81 1.90
N LYS A 155 -7.33 20.47 1.98
CA LYS A 155 -7.60 19.62 0.79
C LYS A 155 -8.87 20.06 0.06
N THR A 156 -9.97 20.24 0.82
CA THR A 156 -11.26 20.67 0.29
C THR A 156 -11.14 22.02 -0.43
N MET A 157 -10.48 23.01 0.20
CA MET A 157 -10.27 24.33 -0.38
C MET A 157 -9.38 24.29 -1.64
N ALA A 158 -8.32 23.45 -1.62
CA ALA A 158 -7.43 23.31 -2.76
C ALA A 158 -8.17 22.73 -3.99
N LEU A 159 -9.04 21.72 -3.77
CA LEU A 159 -9.89 21.18 -4.83
C LEU A 159 -10.90 22.21 -5.35
N GLN A 160 -11.61 22.89 -4.45
CA GLN A 160 -12.61 23.91 -4.82
C GLN A 160 -12.01 25.11 -5.55
N SER A 161 -10.77 25.48 -5.25
CA SER A 161 -10.05 26.57 -5.93
C SER A 161 -9.38 26.16 -7.24
N GLY A 162 -9.40 24.86 -7.59
CA GLY A 162 -8.69 24.33 -8.75
C GLY A 162 -7.17 24.29 -8.58
N GLN A 163 -6.66 24.37 -7.36
CA GLN A 163 -5.23 24.19 -7.08
C GLN A 163 -4.79 22.75 -7.28
N VAL A 164 -5.69 21.80 -7.06
CA VAL A 164 -5.50 20.36 -7.30
C VAL A 164 -6.72 19.81 -8.04
N ASP A 165 -6.49 18.76 -8.82
CA ASP A 165 -7.53 18.11 -9.62
C ASP A 165 -8.14 16.89 -8.90
N LEU A 166 -7.42 16.32 -7.90
CA LEU A 166 -7.84 15.16 -7.14
C LEU A 166 -7.39 15.28 -5.70
N VAL A 167 -8.24 14.85 -4.78
CA VAL A 167 -7.91 14.71 -3.36
C VAL A 167 -8.32 13.34 -2.85
N GLU A 168 -7.50 12.76 -1.98
CA GLU A 168 -7.76 11.48 -1.34
C GLU A 168 -8.01 11.62 0.15
N ASN A 169 -8.78 10.66 0.70
CA ASN A 169 -9.01 10.53 2.13
C ASN A 169 -9.66 11.76 2.77
N ILE A 170 -10.71 12.29 2.16
CA ILE A 170 -11.58 13.26 2.81
C ILE A 170 -12.43 12.51 3.85
N THR A 171 -12.37 12.96 5.10
CA THR A 171 -13.08 12.32 6.22
C THR A 171 -14.23 13.17 6.78
N ASN A 172 -14.39 14.40 6.31
CA ASN A 172 -15.51 15.26 6.69
C ASN A 172 -16.73 14.92 5.84
N VAL A 173 -17.76 14.39 6.47
CA VAL A 173 -18.99 13.95 5.80
C VAL A 173 -19.71 15.11 5.12
N ALA A 174 -19.72 16.31 5.70
CA ALA A 174 -20.36 17.47 5.08
C ALA A 174 -19.69 17.85 3.76
N ASP A 175 -18.34 17.86 3.71
CA ASP A 175 -17.59 18.16 2.50
C ASP A 175 -17.85 17.09 1.41
N ILE A 176 -17.94 15.82 1.83
CA ILE A 176 -18.26 14.71 0.89
C ILE A 176 -19.65 14.91 0.30
N GLN A 177 -20.65 15.24 1.12
CA GLN A 177 -22.02 15.51 0.66
C GLN A 177 -22.08 16.72 -0.28
N ASP A 178 -21.41 17.81 0.05
CA ASP A 178 -21.35 19.01 -0.77
C ASP A 178 -20.74 18.70 -2.16
N PHE A 179 -19.72 17.83 -2.23
CA PHE A 179 -19.17 17.38 -3.51
C PHE A 179 -20.08 16.42 -4.27
N GLN A 180 -20.80 15.53 -3.56
CA GLN A 180 -21.77 14.62 -4.18
C GLN A 180 -22.98 15.33 -4.78
N ASP A 181 -23.37 16.45 -4.18
CA ASP A 181 -24.50 17.27 -4.62
C ASP A 181 -24.11 18.26 -5.76
N ASN A 182 -22.83 18.28 -6.17
CA ASN A 182 -22.32 19.16 -7.21
C ASN A 182 -21.81 18.36 -8.42
N ASP A 183 -22.44 18.54 -9.57
CA ASP A 183 -22.14 17.84 -10.83
C ASP A 183 -20.72 18.12 -11.39
N ASP A 184 -20.02 19.14 -10.88
CA ASP A 184 -18.64 19.47 -11.28
C ASP A 184 -17.61 18.49 -10.67
N TYR A 185 -18.01 17.66 -9.70
CA TYR A 185 -17.14 16.73 -9.01
C TYR A 185 -17.59 15.28 -9.16
N THR A 186 -16.61 14.37 -9.18
CA THR A 186 -16.85 12.94 -9.05
C THR A 186 -16.36 12.48 -7.69
N VAL A 187 -17.24 11.85 -6.91
CA VAL A 187 -16.91 11.31 -5.59
C VAL A 187 -16.92 9.79 -5.65
N ASP A 188 -15.78 9.17 -5.40
CA ASP A 188 -15.65 7.72 -5.31
C ASP A 188 -15.50 7.31 -3.84
N ILE A 189 -16.37 6.42 -3.37
CA ILE A 189 -16.37 5.88 -2.01
C ILE A 189 -16.16 4.38 -2.07
N ALA A 190 -14.94 3.95 -1.77
CA ALA A 190 -14.59 2.54 -1.70
C ALA A 190 -14.78 1.98 -0.28
N SER A 191 -15.34 0.77 -0.19
CA SER A 191 -15.38 0.03 1.06
C SER A 191 -13.98 -0.39 1.49
N GLY A 192 -13.63 -0.08 2.73
CA GLY A 192 -12.34 -0.42 3.32
C GLY A 192 -12.43 -1.47 4.41
N VAL A 193 -11.28 -1.88 4.92
CA VAL A 193 -11.14 -2.82 6.06
C VAL A 193 -10.70 -2.12 7.34
N ARG A 194 -10.81 -0.79 7.40
CA ARG A 194 -10.41 -0.01 8.57
C ARG A 194 -11.43 -0.19 9.69
N CYS A 195 -10.96 -0.66 10.85
CA CYS A 195 -11.77 -0.76 12.06
C CYS A 195 -11.38 0.31 13.07
N GLY A 196 -12.36 1.01 13.63
CA GLY A 196 -12.20 1.81 14.83
C GLY A 196 -12.36 0.93 16.07
N PHE A 197 -11.44 1.06 17.04
CA PHE A 197 -11.54 0.29 18.29
C PHE A 197 -10.98 1.07 19.46
N ALA A 198 -11.42 0.72 20.67
CA ALA A 198 -10.92 1.29 21.91
C ALA A 198 -9.94 0.33 22.59
N TRP A 199 -8.70 0.79 22.82
CA TRP A 199 -7.75 0.09 23.67
C TRP A 199 -8.11 0.27 25.13
N MET A 200 -8.21 -0.85 25.85
CA MET A 200 -8.50 -0.83 27.29
C MET A 200 -7.21 -1.10 28.08
N ASN A 201 -6.90 -0.22 29.03
CA ASN A 201 -5.78 -0.44 29.96
C ASN A 201 -6.16 -1.48 31.00
N PHE A 202 -5.46 -2.64 30.97
CA PHE A 202 -5.72 -3.75 31.90
C PHE A 202 -5.04 -3.59 33.26
N ASP A 203 -4.13 -2.63 33.42
CA ASP A 203 -3.38 -2.44 34.67
C ASP A 203 -4.18 -1.66 35.74
N GLY A 204 -5.39 -1.24 35.44
CA GLY A 204 -6.26 -0.47 36.34
C GLY A 204 -7.61 -1.14 36.59
N VAL A 205 -8.64 -0.35 36.78
CA VAL A 205 -10.03 -0.82 37.02
C VAL A 205 -10.55 -1.69 35.85
N LEU A 206 -10.03 -1.49 34.66
CA LEU A 206 -10.38 -2.28 33.48
C LEU A 206 -9.65 -3.64 33.43
N GLY A 207 -8.83 -3.99 34.42
CA GLY A 207 -8.38 -5.36 34.67
C GLY A 207 -9.55 -6.31 34.95
N ASN A 208 -10.68 -5.79 35.45
CA ASN A 208 -11.90 -6.57 35.65
C ASN A 208 -12.61 -6.87 34.32
N LYS A 209 -12.67 -8.16 33.96
CA LYS A 209 -13.31 -8.61 32.71
C LYS A 209 -14.79 -8.22 32.61
N THR A 210 -15.55 -8.32 33.72
CA THR A 210 -16.98 -8.01 33.74
C THR A 210 -17.22 -6.53 33.43
N LEU A 211 -16.37 -5.64 33.97
CA LEU A 211 -16.46 -4.22 33.70
C LEU A 211 -16.20 -3.91 32.21
N ARG A 212 -15.18 -4.54 31.61
CA ARG A 212 -14.92 -4.40 30.18
C ARG A 212 -16.10 -4.87 29.32
N GLN A 213 -16.70 -6.02 29.67
CA GLN A 213 -17.89 -6.54 28.99
C GLN A 213 -19.07 -5.57 29.13
N ALA A 214 -19.31 -5.00 30.33
CA ALA A 214 -20.36 -4.03 30.55
C ALA A 214 -20.18 -2.75 29.69
N ILE A 215 -18.95 -2.26 29.58
CA ILE A 215 -18.63 -1.11 28.71
C ILE A 215 -18.93 -1.44 27.24
N LEU A 216 -18.48 -2.60 26.74
CA LEU A 216 -18.75 -3.00 25.35
C LEU A 216 -20.24 -3.16 25.06
N MET A 217 -21.01 -3.66 26.02
CA MET A 217 -22.48 -3.80 25.88
C MET A 217 -23.23 -2.47 25.95
N ALA A 218 -22.62 -1.43 26.56
CA ALA A 218 -23.18 -0.10 26.64
C ALA A 218 -22.92 0.77 25.41
N ILE A 219 -22.01 0.35 24.52
CA ILE A 219 -21.70 1.06 23.28
C ILE A 219 -22.75 0.71 22.24
N ASP A 220 -23.45 1.70 21.74
CA ASP A 220 -24.38 1.58 20.61
C ASP A 220 -23.61 1.90 19.33
N ASN A 221 -23.13 0.86 18.67
CA ASN A 221 -22.37 0.98 17.43
C ASN A 221 -23.21 1.60 16.30
N ASP A 222 -24.49 1.27 16.22
CA ASP A 222 -25.37 1.78 15.16
C ASP A 222 -25.57 3.29 15.30
N THR A 223 -25.79 3.77 16.53
CA THR A 223 -25.87 5.22 16.79
C THR A 223 -24.56 5.93 16.46
N ILE A 224 -23.40 5.32 16.78
CA ILE A 224 -22.09 5.92 16.47
C ILE A 224 -21.87 5.95 14.94
N CYS A 225 -22.05 4.84 14.25
CA CYS A 225 -21.83 4.73 12.81
C CYS A 225 -22.78 5.64 11.99
N ASN A 226 -24.02 5.80 12.42
CA ASN A 226 -25.01 6.67 11.77
C ASN A 226 -25.00 8.12 12.26
N SER A 227 -24.04 8.50 13.14
CA SER A 227 -23.93 9.88 13.60
C SER A 227 -23.59 10.83 12.45
N ARG A 228 -23.96 12.12 12.58
CA ARG A 228 -23.64 13.15 11.59
C ARG A 228 -22.15 13.32 11.36
N THR A 229 -21.31 12.95 12.32
CA THR A 229 -19.85 13.05 12.24
C THR A 229 -19.22 11.93 11.41
N ILE A 230 -19.82 10.74 11.45
CA ILE A 230 -19.32 9.54 10.79
C ILE A 230 -20.13 9.24 9.52
N GLY A 231 -21.42 9.63 9.48
CA GLY A 231 -22.28 9.67 8.29
C GLY A 231 -22.38 8.37 7.50
N GLY A 232 -22.30 7.22 8.18
CA GLY A 232 -22.33 5.93 7.50
C GLY A 232 -21.03 5.55 6.80
N LEU A 233 -19.91 6.25 7.04
CA LEU A 233 -18.58 5.85 6.57
C LEU A 233 -18.08 4.55 7.24
N TYR A 234 -18.71 4.16 8.34
CA TYR A 234 -18.49 2.88 9.05
C TYR A 234 -19.81 2.13 9.20
N THR A 235 -19.75 0.82 9.12
CA THR A 235 -20.89 -0.11 9.33
C THR A 235 -20.58 -1.08 10.47
#